data_99b923a4051d0bab93a7e8349f646cd2
#
_entry.id   99b923a4051d0bab93a7e8349f646cd2
#
_cell.length_a   1.000
_cell.length_b   1.000
_cell.length_c   1.000
_cell.angle_alpha   90.00
_cell.angle_beta   90.00
_cell.angle_gamma   90.00
#
_symmetry.space_group_name_H-M   'P 1'
#
loop_
_entity.id
_entity.type
_entity.pdbx_description
1 polymer ?
#
loop_
_entity_poly.entity_id
_entity_poly.type
_entity_poly.pdbx_seq_one_letter_code
_entity_poly.pdbx_strand_id
1 'polypeptide(L)'
;DKSVSRGLGDVYKRQSHDIPPQNIKYGSLLLMRAIQYIPPGVLLAVVDPGVGTERKPVAIETDWGVMIGPDNGLLNLACATVGGAKRAYLLENENWIIPSDGNTFHARDIFSPFAAGIASGQLDIKDCGEEVDLMNLQQYLIPLTEKKDDGVKGEVLWVDHYGNCQTNISPDELTELGKSIGDVLSIKVQNQEIKMTWSETYQSDGVNQVGLITDSWGMISIFAKNNNASEIIGIVDGEKIDIKK
;
A
#
# COMPACT_ATOMS: atom_id res chain seq x y z
N ASP A 1 3.68 0.10 20.18
CA ASP A 1 3.85 1.17 21.16
C ASP A 1 2.49 1.78 21.46
N LYS A 2 1.96 1.50 22.67
CA LYS A 2 0.72 2.13 23.15
C LYS A 2 1.05 3.53 23.63
N SER A 3 1.32 4.45 22.72
CA SER A 3 1.39 5.86 23.07
C SER A 3 -0.03 6.32 23.44
N VAL A 4 -0.31 6.34 24.72
CA VAL A 4 -1.50 6.98 25.30
C VAL A 4 -1.40 8.47 24.98
N SER A 5 -2.33 8.97 24.15
CA SER A 5 -2.56 10.39 24.00
C SER A 5 -2.76 11.01 25.41
N ARG A 6 -1.82 11.84 25.83
CA ARG A 6 -1.89 12.54 27.10
C ARG A 6 -2.17 14.01 26.83
N GLY A 7 -3.44 14.40 26.97
CA GLY A 7 -3.77 15.80 27.06
C GLY A 7 -4.70 16.32 25.99
N LEU A 8 -5.21 17.49 26.22
CA LEU A 8 -6.12 18.25 25.40
C LEU A 8 -5.56 18.44 23.98
N GLY A 9 -6.08 17.66 23.04
CA GLY A 9 -5.94 17.89 21.61
C GLY A 9 -4.70 17.31 20.97
N ASP A 10 -4.57 15.97 20.94
CA ASP A 10 -3.80 15.37 19.84
C ASP A 10 -4.48 15.76 18.54
N VAL A 11 -3.88 16.70 17.84
CA VAL A 11 -4.33 17.16 16.52
C VAL A 11 -3.98 16.18 15.40
N TYR A 12 -3.34 15.04 15.72
CA TYR A 12 -2.98 14.01 14.76
C TYR A 12 -3.43 12.61 15.20
N LYS A 13 -3.63 11.74 14.23
CA LYS A 13 -3.87 10.31 14.42
C LYS A 13 -2.77 9.50 13.75
N ARG A 14 -2.25 8.50 14.43
CA ARG A 14 -1.33 7.52 13.85
C ARG A 14 -2.15 6.41 13.21
N GLN A 15 -1.87 6.10 11.94
CA GLN A 15 -2.57 5.05 11.20
C GLN A 15 -1.81 3.72 11.23
N SER A 16 -0.51 3.74 10.93
CA SER A 16 0.35 2.57 11.01
C SER A 16 1.81 2.98 11.17
N HIS A 17 2.57 2.16 11.92
CA HIS A 17 4.02 2.21 12.01
C HIS A 17 4.66 0.84 11.73
N ASP A 18 3.85 -0.14 11.27
CA ASP A 18 4.25 -1.54 11.09
C ASP A 18 4.59 -1.86 9.63
N ILE A 19 5.00 -0.83 8.87
CA ILE A 19 5.50 -1.04 7.51
C ILE A 19 6.88 -1.69 7.59
N PRO A 20 7.12 -2.81 6.89
CA PRO A 20 8.45 -3.40 6.82
C PRO A 20 9.47 -2.36 6.34
N PRO A 21 10.66 -2.29 6.93
CA PRO A 21 11.67 -1.32 6.54
C PRO A 21 11.92 -1.32 5.03
N GLN A 22 12.00 -0.13 4.42
CA GLN A 22 12.28 0.10 3.00
C GLN A 22 11.19 -0.41 2.02
N ASN A 23 10.11 -1.02 2.49
CA ASN A 23 9.07 -1.56 1.63
C ASN A 23 8.04 -0.49 1.21
N ILE A 24 8.39 0.30 0.18
CA ILE A 24 7.53 1.35 -0.40
C ILE A 24 6.23 0.73 -0.94
N LYS A 25 6.32 -0.43 -1.60
CA LYS A 25 5.17 -1.15 -2.17
C LYS A 25 4.12 -1.45 -1.10
N TYR A 26 4.54 -2.06 -0.02
CA TYR A 26 3.67 -2.38 1.12
C TYR A 26 3.03 -1.10 1.70
N GLY A 27 3.86 -0.06 1.91
CA GLY A 27 3.39 1.24 2.41
C GLY A 27 2.34 1.87 1.50
N SER A 28 2.55 1.86 0.18
CA SER A 28 1.63 2.43 -0.81
C SER A 28 0.30 1.66 -0.86
N LEU A 29 0.32 0.33 -0.84
CA LEU A 29 -0.88 -0.50 -0.80
C LEU A 29 -1.67 -0.31 0.51
N LEU A 30 -0.98 -0.28 1.65
CA LEU A 30 -1.63 -0.03 2.93
C LEU A 30 -2.26 1.37 2.98
N LEU A 31 -1.54 2.39 2.48
CA LEU A 31 -2.02 3.75 2.44
C LEU A 31 -3.26 3.91 1.54
N MET A 32 -3.24 3.31 0.35
CA MET A 32 -4.39 3.25 -0.56
C MET A 32 -5.64 2.71 0.12
N ARG A 33 -5.48 1.69 0.93
CA ARG A 33 -6.58 1.05 1.66
C ARG A 33 -7.05 1.90 2.84
N ALA A 34 -6.11 2.46 3.59
CA ALA A 34 -6.41 3.24 4.78
C ALA A 34 -7.10 4.58 4.45
N ILE A 35 -6.73 5.23 3.34
CA ILE A 35 -7.19 6.58 3.02
C ILE A 35 -8.70 6.72 2.94
N GLN A 36 -9.41 5.67 2.55
CA GLN A 36 -10.88 5.63 2.44
C GLN A 36 -11.58 5.78 3.79
N TYR A 37 -10.88 5.47 4.88
CA TYR A 37 -11.41 5.53 6.25
C TYR A 37 -10.83 6.69 7.07
N ILE A 38 -9.94 7.47 6.47
CA ILE A 38 -9.33 8.63 7.11
C ILE A 38 -10.11 9.88 6.70
N PRO A 39 -10.53 10.75 7.65
CA PRO A 39 -11.20 12.00 7.30
C PRO A 39 -10.25 12.93 6.52
N PRO A 40 -10.80 13.80 5.65
CA PRO A 40 -10.02 14.81 4.94
C PRO A 40 -9.12 15.65 5.84
N GLY A 41 -7.93 16.00 5.35
CA GLY A 41 -6.97 16.79 6.12
C GLY A 41 -5.56 16.77 5.54
N VAL A 42 -4.57 16.77 6.41
CA VAL A 42 -3.16 16.63 6.02
C VAL A 42 -2.67 15.23 6.43
N LEU A 43 -2.23 14.47 5.44
CA LEU A 43 -1.67 13.14 5.61
C LEU A 43 -0.14 13.21 5.46
N LEU A 44 0.57 12.73 6.46
CA LEU A 44 2.02 12.53 6.43
C LEU A 44 2.33 11.04 6.33
N ALA A 45 2.97 10.61 5.24
CA ALA A 45 3.42 9.24 5.06
C ALA A 45 4.90 9.19 4.65
N VAL A 46 5.69 8.38 5.36
CA VAL A 46 7.13 8.28 5.14
C VAL A 46 7.58 6.82 5.19
N VAL A 47 7.95 6.30 4.02
CA VAL A 47 8.77 5.09 3.83
C VAL A 47 9.82 5.49 2.81
N ASP A 48 11.02 5.79 3.27
CA ASP A 48 11.99 6.57 2.52
C ASP A 48 13.40 5.95 2.49
N PRO A 49 13.60 4.85 1.74
CA PRO A 49 14.94 4.29 1.55
C PRO A 49 15.89 5.23 0.77
N GLY A 50 15.33 6.23 0.07
CA GLY A 50 16.06 7.22 -0.70
C GLY A 50 16.34 8.52 0.06
N VAL A 51 16.20 8.55 1.39
CA VAL A 51 16.50 9.75 2.19
C VAL A 51 17.93 10.24 1.96
N GLY A 52 18.10 11.55 1.75
CA GLY A 52 19.42 12.16 1.50
C GLY A 52 19.95 11.96 0.06
N THR A 53 19.18 11.39 -0.86
CA THR A 53 19.50 11.30 -2.29
C THR A 53 18.76 12.38 -3.08
N GLU A 54 18.72 12.27 -4.41
CA GLU A 54 17.96 13.18 -5.31
C GLU A 54 16.43 12.99 -5.25
N ARG A 55 15.92 12.06 -4.42
CA ARG A 55 14.49 11.87 -4.19
C ARG A 55 13.87 13.15 -3.63
N LYS A 56 12.88 13.70 -4.34
CA LYS A 56 12.21 14.95 -4.01
C LYS A 56 11.24 14.80 -2.83
N PRO A 57 11.23 15.73 -1.86
CA PRO A 57 10.17 15.84 -0.87
C PRO A 57 9.00 16.61 -1.45
N VAL A 58 7.76 16.10 -1.33
CA VAL A 58 6.59 16.72 -1.99
C VAL A 58 5.38 16.85 -1.08
N ALA A 59 4.58 17.89 -1.34
CA ALA A 59 3.20 18.02 -0.92
C ALA A 59 2.28 17.92 -2.14
N ILE A 60 1.29 17.04 -2.08
CA ILE A 60 0.33 16.77 -3.16
C ILE A 60 -1.06 17.19 -2.71
N GLU A 61 -1.67 18.13 -3.44
CA GLU A 61 -3.06 18.56 -3.23
C GLU A 61 -4.02 17.64 -3.98
N THR A 62 -5.09 17.23 -3.29
CA THR A 62 -6.17 16.40 -3.83
C THR A 62 -7.52 16.98 -3.41
N ASP A 63 -8.64 16.43 -3.90
CA ASP A 63 -9.98 16.77 -3.38
C ASP A 63 -10.19 16.35 -1.92
N TRP A 64 -9.45 15.34 -1.47
CA TRP A 64 -9.51 14.85 -0.10
C TRP A 64 -8.74 15.77 0.87
N GLY A 65 -7.65 16.38 0.44
CA GLY A 65 -6.76 17.19 1.26
C GLY A 65 -5.34 17.16 0.75
N VAL A 66 -4.35 17.28 1.63
CA VAL A 66 -2.93 17.33 1.28
C VAL A 66 -2.20 16.07 1.73
N MET A 67 -1.42 15.47 0.85
CA MET A 67 -0.55 14.34 1.16
C MET A 67 0.92 14.76 1.10
N ILE A 68 1.68 14.47 2.14
CA ILE A 68 3.08 14.86 2.29
C ILE A 68 3.95 13.63 2.46
N GLY A 69 5.05 13.58 1.73
CA GLY A 69 6.01 12.48 1.82
C GLY A 69 7.07 12.50 0.72
N PRO A 70 7.85 11.42 0.62
CA PRO A 70 8.83 11.26 -0.45
C PRO A 70 8.15 10.98 -1.79
N ASP A 71 8.66 11.61 -2.84
CA ASP A 71 8.29 11.28 -4.23
C ASP A 71 9.02 10.00 -4.67
N ASN A 72 8.49 8.85 -4.28
CA ASN A 72 9.04 7.52 -4.55
C ASN A 72 7.97 6.46 -4.86
N GLY A 73 6.73 6.91 -5.17
CA GLY A 73 5.59 6.04 -5.43
C GLY A 73 4.75 5.70 -4.20
N LEU A 74 5.15 6.13 -2.98
CA LEU A 74 4.40 5.86 -1.76
C LEU A 74 2.98 6.44 -1.76
N LEU A 75 2.82 7.67 -2.27
CA LEU A 75 1.58 8.44 -2.17
C LEU A 75 0.62 8.22 -3.34
N ASN A 76 1.11 7.74 -4.49
CA ASN A 76 0.35 7.80 -5.74
C ASN A 76 -0.94 6.96 -5.74
N LEU A 77 -0.94 5.75 -5.17
CA LEU A 77 -2.15 4.92 -5.12
C LEU A 77 -3.22 5.55 -4.22
N ALA A 78 -2.83 6.14 -3.10
CA ALA A 78 -3.74 6.86 -2.22
C ALA A 78 -4.30 8.10 -2.91
N CYS A 79 -3.47 8.88 -3.61
CA CYS A 79 -3.92 10.00 -4.44
C CYS A 79 -4.96 9.55 -5.48
N ALA A 80 -4.68 8.47 -6.22
CA ALA A 80 -5.60 7.93 -7.21
C ALA A 80 -6.96 7.52 -6.60
N THR A 81 -6.94 6.94 -5.40
CA THR A 81 -8.15 6.48 -4.69
C THR A 81 -9.07 7.64 -4.30
N VAL A 82 -8.52 8.83 -4.06
CA VAL A 82 -9.29 10.02 -3.65
C VAL A 82 -9.55 11.02 -4.77
N GLY A 83 -9.45 10.59 -6.02
CA GLY A 83 -9.78 11.40 -7.20
C GLY A 83 -8.58 11.97 -7.94
N GLY A 84 -7.37 11.63 -7.53
CA GLY A 84 -6.12 12.04 -8.18
C GLY A 84 -5.48 13.29 -7.60
N ALA A 85 -4.24 13.54 -8.01
CA ALA A 85 -3.51 14.76 -7.68
C ALA A 85 -4.02 15.94 -8.53
N LYS A 86 -4.21 17.11 -7.90
CA LYS A 86 -4.55 18.35 -8.55
C LYS A 86 -3.34 19.23 -8.83
N ARG A 87 -2.49 19.36 -7.83
CA ARG A 87 -1.22 20.10 -7.86
C ARG A 87 -0.23 19.42 -6.93
N ALA A 88 1.04 19.63 -7.18
CA ALA A 88 2.10 19.15 -6.32
C ALA A 88 3.20 20.22 -6.20
N TYR A 89 3.80 20.31 -5.02
CA TYR A 89 4.84 21.30 -4.72
C TYR A 89 6.03 20.62 -4.05
N LEU A 90 7.23 21.08 -4.36
CA LEU A 90 8.43 20.70 -3.62
C LEU A 90 8.39 21.28 -2.20
N LEU A 91 8.99 20.59 -1.24
CA LEU A 91 9.14 21.10 0.13
C LEU A 91 10.53 21.72 0.27
N GLU A 92 10.65 23.00 -0.17
CA GLU A 92 11.93 23.71 -0.29
C GLU A 92 11.98 25.02 0.51
N ASN A 93 10.86 25.48 1.05
CA ASN A 93 10.81 26.70 1.84
C ASN A 93 11.63 26.56 3.11
N GLU A 94 12.81 27.19 3.11
CA GLU A 94 13.80 27.08 4.20
C GLU A 94 13.26 27.50 5.58
N ASN A 95 12.24 28.36 5.64
CA ASN A 95 11.60 28.75 6.90
C ASN A 95 10.88 27.60 7.60
N TRP A 96 10.60 26.50 6.86
CA TRP A 96 9.91 25.31 7.36
C TRP A 96 10.82 24.09 7.43
N ILE A 97 12.10 24.24 7.12
CA ILE A 97 13.10 23.18 7.25
C ILE A 97 13.84 23.35 8.58
N ILE A 98 13.86 22.30 9.41
CA ILE A 98 14.63 22.30 10.64
C ILE A 98 16.10 22.07 10.29
N PRO A 99 17.02 23.01 10.61
CA PRO A 99 18.44 22.81 10.41
C PRO A 99 18.95 21.59 11.19
N SER A 100 19.76 20.75 10.53
CA SER A 100 20.33 19.54 11.13
C SER A 100 21.71 19.27 10.55
N ASP A 101 22.58 18.63 11.36
CA ASP A 101 23.95 18.29 10.95
C ASP A 101 24.01 17.14 9.92
N GLY A 102 22.89 16.48 9.63
CA GLY A 102 22.83 15.35 8.73
C GLY A 102 21.55 15.31 7.89
N ASN A 103 21.65 14.74 6.68
CA ASN A 103 20.56 14.67 5.69
C ASN A 103 19.80 13.34 5.69
N THR A 104 19.73 12.65 6.81
CA THR A 104 19.15 11.27 6.84
C THR A 104 17.85 11.19 7.62
N PHE A 105 17.32 12.30 8.12
CA PHE A 105 16.10 12.31 8.93
C PHE A 105 15.05 13.31 8.42
N HIS A 106 14.79 13.28 7.11
CA HIS A 106 13.82 14.18 6.46
C HIS A 106 12.39 14.05 7.03
N ALA A 107 12.04 12.93 7.66
CA ALA A 107 10.76 12.79 8.35
C ALA A 107 10.56 13.85 9.43
N ARG A 108 11.60 14.10 10.23
CA ARG A 108 11.63 15.11 11.30
C ARG A 108 11.88 16.51 10.76
N ASP A 109 12.86 16.63 9.86
CA ASP A 109 13.45 17.92 9.52
C ASP A 109 12.71 18.64 8.38
N ILE A 110 12.01 17.89 7.52
CA ILE A 110 11.30 18.42 6.35
C ILE A 110 9.80 18.06 6.45
N PHE A 111 9.44 16.78 6.37
CA PHE A 111 8.04 16.40 6.20
C PHE A 111 7.15 16.82 7.35
N SER A 112 7.58 16.65 8.61
CA SER A 112 6.75 16.98 9.77
C SER A 112 6.50 18.48 9.94
N PRO A 113 7.48 19.38 9.77
CA PRO A 113 7.25 20.83 9.85
C PRO A 113 6.26 21.33 8.77
N PHE A 114 6.43 20.89 7.52
CA PHE A 114 5.50 21.26 6.45
C PHE A 114 4.09 20.73 6.71
N ALA A 115 3.97 19.48 7.16
CA ALA A 115 2.68 18.90 7.51
C ALA A 115 1.98 19.68 8.63
N ALA A 116 2.71 20.06 9.67
CA ALA A 116 2.21 20.85 10.77
C ALA A 116 1.82 22.27 10.36
N GLY A 117 2.64 22.92 9.54
CA GLY A 117 2.38 24.25 8.99
C GLY A 117 1.10 24.32 8.17
N ILE A 118 0.92 23.37 7.25
CA ILE A 118 -0.28 23.28 6.42
C ILE A 118 -1.51 22.92 7.28
N ALA A 119 -1.40 21.94 8.16
CA ALA A 119 -2.50 21.51 9.03
C ALA A 119 -2.98 22.61 9.99
N SER A 120 -2.07 23.47 10.44
CA SER A 120 -2.42 24.60 11.32
C SER A 120 -2.87 25.86 10.57
N GLY A 121 -2.82 25.87 9.22
CA GLY A 121 -3.13 27.01 8.38
C GLY A 121 -2.07 28.13 8.40
N GLN A 122 -0.88 27.86 8.96
CA GLN A 122 0.24 28.81 8.98
C GLN A 122 1.02 28.81 7.66
N LEU A 123 0.90 27.77 6.85
CA LEU A 123 1.55 27.59 5.56
C LEU A 123 0.49 27.25 4.51
N ASP A 124 0.41 28.03 3.44
CA ASP A 124 -0.33 27.62 2.24
C ASP A 124 0.51 26.63 1.44
N ILE A 125 -0.11 25.62 0.86
CA ILE A 125 0.61 24.58 0.09
C ILE A 125 1.42 25.18 -1.07
N LYS A 126 0.93 26.24 -1.73
CA LYS A 126 1.63 26.93 -2.81
C LYS A 126 2.92 27.64 -2.36
N ASP A 127 3.06 27.91 -1.06
CA ASP A 127 4.22 28.57 -0.49
C ASP A 127 5.28 27.55 0.02
N CYS A 128 5.06 26.24 -0.22
CA CYS A 128 6.01 25.18 0.13
C CYS A 128 7.28 25.21 -0.74
N GLY A 129 7.16 25.55 -2.01
CA GLY A 129 8.26 25.58 -2.98
C GLY A 129 7.75 25.60 -4.41
N GLU A 130 8.57 25.15 -5.35
CA GLU A 130 8.24 25.10 -6.79
C GLU A 130 7.11 24.09 -7.07
N GLU A 131 6.19 24.46 -7.98
CA GLU A 131 5.16 23.55 -8.47
C GLU A 131 5.77 22.47 -9.37
N VAL A 132 5.40 21.23 -9.14
CA VAL A 132 5.88 20.05 -9.87
C VAL A 132 4.84 19.64 -10.90
N ASP A 133 5.26 19.38 -12.13
CA ASP A 133 4.42 18.72 -13.12
C ASP A 133 4.04 17.32 -12.61
N LEU A 134 2.73 17.08 -12.50
CA LEU A 134 2.18 15.82 -11.98
C LEU A 134 2.63 14.58 -12.76
N MET A 135 2.98 14.74 -14.05
CA MET A 135 3.50 13.67 -14.89
C MET A 135 4.91 13.23 -14.50
N ASN A 136 5.64 14.07 -13.77
CA ASN A 136 6.98 13.77 -13.28
C ASN A 136 7.01 13.12 -11.91
N LEU A 137 5.86 12.98 -11.22
CA LEU A 137 5.79 12.29 -9.94
C LEU A 137 6.02 10.78 -10.12
N GLN A 138 6.79 10.21 -9.21
CA GLN A 138 7.05 8.78 -9.20
C GLN A 138 5.77 7.99 -8.93
N GLN A 139 5.57 6.92 -9.71
CA GLN A 139 4.38 6.09 -9.61
C GLN A 139 4.77 4.66 -9.24
N TYR A 140 4.02 4.07 -8.31
CA TYR A 140 3.94 2.64 -8.14
C TYR A 140 2.71 2.13 -8.89
N LEU A 141 2.91 1.19 -9.79
CA LEU A 141 1.82 0.58 -10.56
C LEU A 141 1.53 -0.82 -10.01
N ILE A 142 0.26 -1.11 -9.71
CA ILE A 142 -0.18 -2.48 -9.42
C ILE A 142 -0.07 -3.28 -10.73
N PRO A 143 0.68 -4.39 -10.75
CA PRO A 143 0.78 -5.22 -11.93
C PRO A 143 -0.58 -5.70 -12.41
N LEU A 144 -0.77 -5.75 -13.73
CA LEU A 144 -1.98 -6.31 -14.32
C LEU A 144 -1.88 -7.84 -14.35
N THR A 145 -3.04 -8.48 -14.28
CA THR A 145 -3.18 -9.92 -14.50
C THR A 145 -3.10 -10.26 -15.99
N GLU A 146 -2.68 -11.48 -16.30
CA GLU A 146 -2.68 -12.03 -17.66
C GLU A 146 -3.75 -13.12 -17.74
N LYS A 147 -4.86 -12.84 -18.46
CA LYS A 147 -5.93 -13.83 -18.70
C LYS A 147 -5.49 -14.83 -19.77
N LYS A 148 -5.86 -16.10 -19.57
CA LYS A 148 -5.64 -17.22 -20.47
C LYS A 148 -6.95 -18.00 -20.65
N ASP A 149 -7.04 -18.85 -21.68
CA ASP A 149 -8.22 -19.68 -21.95
C ASP A 149 -8.50 -20.66 -20.80
N ASP A 150 -7.47 -21.11 -20.09
CA ASP A 150 -7.53 -22.11 -19.03
C ASP A 150 -7.21 -21.57 -17.63
N GLY A 151 -6.99 -20.25 -17.49
CA GLY A 151 -6.55 -19.71 -16.21
C GLY A 151 -6.28 -18.21 -16.19
N VAL A 152 -5.72 -17.74 -15.09
CA VAL A 152 -5.26 -16.36 -14.90
C VAL A 152 -3.93 -16.36 -14.19
N LYS A 153 -2.98 -15.57 -14.72
CA LYS A 153 -1.70 -15.29 -14.04
C LYS A 153 -1.77 -13.96 -13.30
N GLY A 154 -1.25 -13.96 -12.13
CA GLY A 154 -1.06 -12.78 -11.30
C GLY A 154 0.22 -12.83 -10.51
N GLU A 155 0.28 -12.01 -9.48
CA GLU A 155 1.35 -12.01 -8.50
C GLU A 155 0.82 -11.73 -7.10
N VAL A 156 1.58 -12.15 -6.11
CA VAL A 156 1.37 -11.80 -4.71
C VAL A 156 1.75 -10.34 -4.50
N LEU A 157 0.77 -9.53 -4.16
CA LEU A 157 0.99 -8.11 -3.88
C LEU A 157 1.66 -7.89 -2.53
N TRP A 158 1.23 -8.65 -1.52
CA TRP A 158 1.81 -8.63 -0.19
C TRP A 158 1.46 -9.89 0.59
N VAL A 159 2.27 -10.18 1.60
CA VAL A 159 1.96 -11.17 2.65
C VAL A 159 1.59 -10.41 3.92
N ASP A 160 0.43 -10.71 4.49
CA ASP A 160 -0.03 -10.04 5.71
C ASP A 160 0.64 -10.62 6.98
N HIS A 161 0.34 -10.03 8.14
CA HIS A 161 0.90 -10.45 9.42
C HIS A 161 0.53 -11.90 9.80
N TYR A 162 -0.56 -12.43 9.25
CA TYR A 162 -1.01 -13.81 9.49
C TYR A 162 -0.43 -14.80 8.47
N GLY A 163 0.31 -14.32 7.49
CA GLY A 163 0.87 -15.12 6.40
C GLY A 163 -0.11 -15.37 5.26
N ASN A 164 -1.24 -14.65 5.18
CA ASN A 164 -2.10 -14.70 4.02
C ASN A 164 -1.44 -13.96 2.86
N CYS A 165 -1.49 -14.55 1.66
CA CYS A 165 -0.83 -14.01 0.47
C CYS A 165 -1.89 -13.36 -0.44
N GLN A 166 -2.05 -12.05 -0.36
CA GLN A 166 -2.97 -11.33 -1.23
C GLN A 166 -2.39 -11.19 -2.63
N THR A 167 -3.22 -11.44 -3.63
CA THR A 167 -2.84 -11.35 -5.05
C THR A 167 -3.44 -10.11 -5.72
N ASN A 168 -3.08 -9.86 -6.97
CA ASN A 168 -3.73 -8.89 -7.84
C ASN A 168 -4.89 -9.49 -8.66
N ILE A 169 -5.28 -10.73 -8.40
CA ILE A 169 -6.37 -11.42 -9.12
C ILE A 169 -7.70 -11.08 -8.44
N SER A 170 -8.68 -10.65 -9.22
CA SER A 170 -10.03 -10.40 -8.73
C SER A 170 -10.90 -11.67 -8.75
N PRO A 171 -11.93 -11.76 -7.90
CA PRO A 171 -12.94 -12.84 -7.97
C PRO A 171 -13.64 -12.91 -9.33
N ASP A 172 -13.85 -11.77 -9.99
CA ASP A 172 -14.51 -11.71 -11.28
C ASP A 172 -13.74 -12.48 -12.36
N GLU A 173 -12.40 -12.43 -12.32
CA GLU A 173 -11.55 -13.18 -13.24
C GLU A 173 -11.70 -14.69 -13.07
N LEU A 174 -11.92 -15.19 -11.85
CA LEU A 174 -12.22 -16.60 -11.61
C LEU A 174 -13.64 -16.95 -12.06
N THR A 175 -14.60 -16.06 -11.86
CA THR A 175 -15.98 -16.24 -12.30
C THR A 175 -16.07 -16.29 -13.84
N GLU A 176 -15.32 -15.46 -14.55
CA GLU A 176 -15.22 -15.50 -16.02
C GLU A 176 -14.64 -16.85 -16.53
N LEU A 177 -13.79 -17.51 -15.73
CA LEU A 177 -13.32 -18.87 -16.00
C LEU A 177 -14.37 -19.96 -15.69
N GLY A 178 -15.58 -19.57 -15.23
CA GLY A 178 -16.67 -20.47 -14.86
C GLY A 178 -16.47 -21.09 -13.47
N LYS A 179 -15.74 -20.42 -12.58
CA LYS A 179 -15.48 -20.88 -11.23
C LYS A 179 -16.30 -20.10 -10.21
N SER A 180 -16.60 -20.76 -9.11
CA SER A 180 -17.40 -20.24 -8.00
C SER A 180 -16.82 -20.67 -6.65
N ILE A 181 -17.29 -20.04 -5.59
CA ILE A 181 -16.97 -20.45 -4.22
C ILE A 181 -17.39 -21.93 -4.03
N GLY A 182 -16.49 -22.72 -3.47
CA GLY A 182 -16.61 -24.18 -3.34
C GLY A 182 -15.82 -24.97 -4.37
N ASP A 183 -15.44 -24.36 -5.49
CA ASP A 183 -14.65 -25.04 -6.52
C ASP A 183 -13.18 -25.21 -6.09
N VAL A 184 -12.60 -26.31 -6.58
CA VAL A 184 -11.17 -26.59 -6.44
C VAL A 184 -10.44 -26.08 -7.67
N LEU A 185 -9.42 -25.25 -7.46
CA LEU A 185 -8.55 -24.70 -8.50
C LEU A 185 -7.13 -25.23 -8.34
N SER A 186 -6.41 -25.32 -9.43
CA SER A 186 -4.99 -25.64 -9.43
C SER A 186 -4.17 -24.36 -9.41
N ILE A 187 -3.36 -24.19 -8.39
CA ILE A 187 -2.50 -23.02 -8.17
C ILE A 187 -1.06 -23.42 -8.41
N LYS A 188 -0.46 -22.84 -9.45
CA LYS A 188 0.97 -23.03 -9.73
C LYS A 188 1.75 -21.86 -9.17
N VAL A 189 2.69 -22.16 -8.28
CA VAL A 189 3.65 -21.23 -7.70
C VAL A 189 5.04 -21.84 -7.84
N GLN A 190 5.96 -21.11 -8.45
CA GLN A 190 7.30 -21.64 -8.75
C GLN A 190 7.21 -22.99 -9.50
N ASN A 191 7.74 -24.06 -8.92
CA ASN A 191 7.71 -25.41 -9.47
C ASN A 191 6.66 -26.34 -8.80
N GLN A 192 5.79 -25.75 -7.97
CA GLN A 192 4.75 -26.49 -7.25
C GLN A 192 3.38 -26.25 -7.87
N GLU A 193 2.56 -27.29 -7.90
CA GLU A 193 1.16 -27.19 -8.27
C GLU A 193 0.32 -27.73 -7.09
N ILE A 194 -0.53 -26.86 -6.55
CA ILE A 194 -1.29 -27.12 -5.33
C ILE A 194 -2.76 -26.93 -5.63
N LYS A 195 -3.58 -27.89 -5.26
CA LYS A 195 -5.04 -27.76 -5.33
C LYS A 195 -5.56 -27.05 -4.11
N MET A 196 -6.32 -25.98 -4.33
CA MET A 196 -6.91 -25.15 -3.29
C MET A 196 -8.40 -24.96 -3.56
N THR A 197 -9.21 -25.05 -2.53
CA THR A 197 -10.63 -24.71 -2.61
C THR A 197 -10.81 -23.20 -2.47
N TRP A 198 -11.61 -22.60 -3.34
CA TRP A 198 -12.05 -21.22 -3.15
C TRP A 198 -13.15 -21.20 -2.09
N SER A 199 -12.83 -20.74 -0.90
CA SER A 199 -13.68 -20.80 0.29
C SER A 199 -14.36 -19.47 0.57
N GLU A 200 -15.53 -19.51 1.21
CA GLU A 200 -16.24 -18.32 1.68
C GLU A 200 -15.60 -17.73 2.95
N THR A 201 -14.94 -18.57 3.73
CA THR A 201 -14.32 -18.18 5.02
C THR A 201 -12.93 -18.81 5.14
N TYR A 202 -12.17 -18.41 6.16
CA TYR A 202 -10.85 -18.99 6.49
C TYR A 202 -10.92 -20.45 6.98
N GLN A 203 -11.93 -21.21 6.55
CA GLN A 203 -12.05 -22.64 6.78
C GLN A 203 -11.73 -23.38 5.49
N SER A 204 -10.72 -24.19 5.51
CA SER A 204 -10.36 -25.08 4.40
C SER A 204 -10.26 -26.51 4.89
N ASP A 205 -10.94 -27.41 4.18
CA ASP A 205 -10.79 -28.86 4.33
C ASP A 205 -9.76 -29.40 3.32
N GLY A 206 -9.05 -28.52 2.62
CA GLY A 206 -8.09 -28.85 1.59
C GLY A 206 -6.82 -29.53 2.11
N VAL A 207 -6.12 -30.18 1.18
CA VAL A 207 -4.78 -30.72 1.42
C VAL A 207 -3.85 -29.62 1.92
N ASN A 208 -3.11 -29.88 3.00
CA ASN A 208 -2.23 -28.92 3.69
C ASN A 208 -2.93 -27.72 4.36
N GLN A 209 -4.26 -27.73 4.50
CA GLN A 209 -5.03 -26.67 5.15
C GLN A 209 -4.93 -25.28 4.46
N VAL A 210 -4.43 -25.23 3.24
CA VAL A 210 -4.37 -24.01 2.43
C VAL A 210 -5.60 -23.91 1.53
N GLY A 211 -6.03 -22.67 1.27
CA GLY A 211 -7.20 -22.38 0.45
C GLY A 211 -7.11 -21.02 -0.20
N LEU A 212 -8.09 -20.72 -1.05
CA LEU A 212 -8.33 -19.39 -1.61
C LEU A 212 -9.51 -18.75 -0.91
N ILE A 213 -9.46 -17.45 -0.75
CA ILE A 213 -10.56 -16.62 -0.23
C ILE A 213 -10.63 -15.31 -0.98
N THR A 214 -11.82 -14.75 -1.11
CA THR A 214 -11.96 -13.33 -1.40
C THR A 214 -11.76 -12.56 -0.11
N ASP A 215 -10.69 -11.80 -0.02
CA ASP A 215 -10.35 -11.06 1.19
C ASP A 215 -11.20 -9.79 1.38
N SER A 216 -10.97 -9.07 2.48
CA SER A 216 -11.69 -7.84 2.81
C SER A 216 -11.47 -6.68 1.82
N TRP A 217 -10.52 -6.82 0.90
CA TRP A 217 -10.22 -5.86 -0.16
C TRP A 217 -10.81 -6.27 -1.51
N GLY A 218 -11.56 -7.38 -1.54
CA GLY A 218 -12.18 -7.91 -2.74
C GLY A 218 -11.21 -8.59 -3.70
N MET A 219 -10.04 -9.01 -3.23
CA MET A 219 -9.04 -9.71 -4.05
C MET A 219 -8.92 -11.17 -3.63
N ILE A 220 -8.46 -12.02 -4.52
CA ILE A 220 -8.15 -13.42 -4.19
C ILE A 220 -6.88 -13.44 -3.35
N SER A 221 -6.99 -14.07 -2.19
CA SER A 221 -5.87 -14.30 -1.26
C SER A 221 -5.71 -15.79 -0.98
N ILE A 222 -4.47 -16.25 -0.86
CA ILE A 222 -4.14 -17.59 -0.38
C ILE A 222 -4.04 -17.51 1.14
N PHE A 223 -4.70 -18.44 1.84
CA PHE A 223 -4.67 -18.52 3.30
C PHE A 223 -4.36 -19.94 3.77
N ALA A 224 -3.98 -20.08 5.04
CA ALA A 224 -3.90 -21.36 5.73
C ALA A 224 -4.71 -21.33 7.02
N LYS A 225 -5.47 -22.39 7.28
CA LYS A 225 -6.28 -22.49 8.49
C LYS A 225 -5.39 -22.60 9.74
N ASN A 226 -5.47 -21.58 10.62
CA ASN A 226 -4.68 -21.50 11.86
C ASN A 226 -3.16 -21.59 11.66
N ASN A 227 -2.66 -21.20 10.47
CA ASN A 227 -1.25 -21.34 10.13
C ASN A 227 -0.84 -20.24 9.14
N ASN A 228 0.43 -20.17 8.78
CA ASN A 228 1.01 -19.20 7.85
C ASN A 228 1.11 -19.82 6.44
N ALA A 229 0.27 -19.34 5.52
CA ALA A 229 0.23 -19.84 4.14
C ALA A 229 1.54 -19.56 3.39
N SER A 230 2.12 -18.37 3.60
CA SER A 230 3.40 -17.97 2.97
C SER A 230 4.52 -18.96 3.34
N GLU A 231 4.63 -19.35 4.61
CA GLU A 231 5.64 -20.31 5.05
C GLU A 231 5.38 -21.73 4.53
N ILE A 232 4.12 -22.17 4.54
CA ILE A 232 3.75 -23.53 4.06
C ILE A 232 4.09 -23.72 2.61
N ILE A 233 3.85 -22.69 1.78
CA ILE A 233 3.99 -22.78 0.32
C ILE A 233 5.35 -22.25 -0.14
N GLY A 234 6.02 -21.46 0.70
CA GLY A 234 7.27 -20.76 0.33
C GLY A 234 7.04 -19.56 -0.57
N ILE A 235 5.92 -18.84 -0.40
CA ILE A 235 5.54 -17.65 -1.17
C ILE A 235 6.07 -16.38 -0.49
N VAL A 236 6.52 -15.43 -1.30
CA VAL A 236 6.92 -14.09 -0.87
C VAL A 236 6.23 -13.00 -1.70
N ASP A 237 6.35 -11.77 -1.25
CA ASP A 237 5.88 -10.61 -2.01
C ASP A 237 6.51 -10.58 -3.41
N GLY A 238 5.69 -10.32 -4.44
CA GLY A 238 6.13 -10.29 -5.84
C GLY A 238 6.20 -11.66 -6.53
N GLU A 239 5.92 -12.76 -5.82
CA GLU A 239 5.91 -14.10 -6.41
C GLU A 239 4.79 -14.22 -7.44
N LYS A 240 5.13 -14.80 -8.61
CA LYS A 240 4.14 -15.04 -9.68
C LYS A 240 3.33 -16.28 -9.37
N ILE A 241 2.03 -16.18 -9.59
CA ILE A 241 1.09 -17.28 -9.45
C ILE A 241 0.29 -17.49 -10.74
N ASP A 242 -0.07 -18.74 -11.01
CA ASP A 242 -0.92 -19.11 -12.16
C ASP A 242 -2.08 -19.95 -11.60
N ILE A 243 -3.30 -19.41 -11.68
CA ILE A 243 -4.51 -20.11 -11.24
C ILE A 243 -5.17 -20.73 -12.47
N LYS A 244 -5.38 -22.04 -12.43
CA LYS A 244 -5.97 -22.82 -13.51
C LYS A 244 -7.31 -23.44 -13.11
N LYS A 245 -8.10 -23.72 -14.15
CA LYS A 245 -9.41 -24.40 -14.02
C LYS A 245 -9.30 -25.73 -13.31
#